data_7c39eef07b74080143f7c9b900717742
#
_entry.id   7c39eef07b74080143f7c9b900717742
#
_cell.length_a   1.000
_cell.length_b   1.000
_cell.length_c   1.000
_cell.angle_alpha   90.00
_cell.angle_beta   90.00
_cell.angle_gamma   90.00
#
_symmetry.space_group_name_H-M   'P 1'
#
loop_
_entity.id
_entity.type
_entity.pdbx_description
1 polymer ?
#
loop_
_entity_poly.entity_id
_entity_poly.type
_entity_poly.pdbx_seq_one_letter_code
_entity_poly.pdbx_strand_id
1 'polypeptide(L)'
;MKINSGKIALGLLLVMVSSVAIPSLARKKKVEVRQEHAIQDTLPENVKKRYDYFFLEAARQQTAGKYNEAFDLLEHAKSINPHAAEVYFYQSMYLSQMKQDSLALEYLKKATVLNPDNQTYPERLAQYYIGSQQYEKAIEAYEGVYTRNHDNTDALRILAQLYQQQKQYDKMLQTIRRLEVEEGESEQLTLSKMRVYELMNDKKSAYNELKLLTEKHPLDMMYKTMLGNWLMQNNRTKEAYKLFTDVLKEEPDNAYAETSLYDYYNAMLQEEQARNMLDRILMGKNTDVDTKIMMLRSFIQNNESNGGDSTLVLSLFDKVLNVPQPAAELAELRAAYMSLKKMPVDSVNAAFQKVLDIAPDNASARLQLVQNLWNAKKYDEVIAMTTQAQEYNPEEMVFYYFGGMAHYQKHEEEATLNIFRKGVAQVNEFSSPELVSDLYMIMGDILCNNGGDKAEAYASYDSCLQWKPDNYMGLNNYAYYLSLDGTNLHKAEQMSYKTIKAEPKNGTYLDTYAWILFMEERYAEAKTYIDQAVCHLDTLQNNSAVLEHAGDIYSMNGLVDEAMKFWQQSYDAGNKTAILERKMQLRQYVTEEMMSKKAVGKKKVISKKNGKKQ
;
A
#
# COMPACT_ATOMS: atom_id res chain seq x y z
N MET A 1 -11.40 -42.08 -16.71
CA MET A 1 -10.60 -41.12 -15.98
C MET A 1 -11.43 -39.84 -15.90
N LYS A 2 -11.88 -39.44 -14.72
CA LYS A 2 -12.87 -38.37 -14.51
C LYS A 2 -12.16 -37.03 -14.71
N ILE A 3 -12.56 -36.27 -15.70
CA ILE A 3 -12.11 -34.92 -15.94
C ILE A 3 -12.87 -33.99 -14.97
N ASN A 4 -12.15 -33.43 -14.00
CA ASN A 4 -12.66 -32.41 -13.10
C ASN A 4 -12.87 -31.12 -13.91
N SER A 5 -14.11 -30.71 -14.05
CA SER A 5 -14.48 -29.42 -14.62
C SER A 5 -13.90 -28.30 -13.75
N GLY A 6 -12.81 -27.68 -14.20
CA GLY A 6 -12.29 -26.46 -13.63
C GLY A 6 -13.37 -25.37 -13.68
N LYS A 7 -13.79 -24.92 -12.51
CA LYS A 7 -14.64 -23.74 -12.36
C LYS A 7 -13.89 -22.54 -12.93
N ILE A 8 -14.29 -22.09 -14.11
CA ILE A 8 -13.92 -20.77 -14.62
C ILE A 8 -14.47 -19.78 -13.59
N ALA A 9 -13.58 -19.17 -12.85
CA ALA A 9 -13.91 -18.08 -11.94
C ALA A 9 -14.38 -16.91 -12.80
N LEU A 10 -15.68 -16.76 -12.93
CA LEU A 10 -16.31 -15.54 -13.42
C LEU A 10 -15.82 -14.42 -12.51
N GLY A 11 -14.99 -13.54 -13.05
CA GLY A 11 -14.62 -12.30 -12.38
C GLY A 11 -15.91 -11.56 -12.05
N LEU A 12 -16.35 -11.65 -10.80
CA LEU A 12 -17.40 -10.83 -10.24
C LEU A 12 -16.91 -9.39 -10.33
N LEU A 13 -17.33 -8.69 -11.37
CA LEU A 13 -17.38 -7.23 -11.34
C LEU A 13 -18.40 -6.89 -10.24
N LEU A 14 -17.91 -6.79 -9.03
CA LEU A 14 -18.57 -6.07 -7.96
C LEU A 14 -18.57 -4.61 -8.40
N VAL A 15 -19.64 -4.19 -9.08
CA VAL A 15 -19.95 -2.78 -9.20
C VAL A 15 -20.23 -2.33 -7.76
N MET A 16 -19.18 -1.93 -7.06
CA MET A 16 -19.36 -1.02 -5.95
C MET A 16 -20.01 0.22 -6.56
N VAL A 17 -21.28 0.42 -6.25
CA VAL A 17 -21.93 1.70 -6.45
C VAL A 17 -21.23 2.65 -5.49
N SER A 18 -20.08 3.18 -5.92
CA SER A 18 -19.55 4.41 -5.37
C SER A 18 -20.62 5.46 -5.68
N SER A 19 -21.14 6.08 -4.63
CA SER A 19 -22.07 7.21 -4.70
C SER A 19 -21.37 8.40 -5.38
N VAL A 20 -21.30 8.37 -6.71
CA VAL A 20 -21.08 9.56 -7.50
C VAL A 20 -22.44 10.23 -7.57
N ALA A 21 -22.61 11.31 -6.83
CA ALA A 21 -23.77 12.19 -6.95
C ALA A 21 -23.79 12.79 -8.36
N ILE A 22 -24.57 12.18 -9.24
CA ILE A 22 -24.94 12.81 -10.50
C ILE A 22 -25.99 13.88 -10.14
N PRO A 23 -25.78 15.17 -10.49
CA PRO A 23 -26.79 16.17 -10.24
C PRO A 23 -28.03 15.84 -11.09
N SER A 24 -29.09 15.37 -10.44
CA SER A 24 -30.39 15.21 -11.07
C SER A 24 -30.85 16.56 -11.56
N LEU A 25 -31.10 16.67 -12.87
CA LEU A 25 -31.87 17.76 -13.46
C LEU A 25 -33.26 17.77 -12.80
N ALA A 26 -33.37 18.56 -11.74
CA ALA A 26 -34.59 18.72 -10.99
C ALA A 26 -35.66 19.34 -11.90
N ARG A 27 -36.55 18.50 -12.38
CA ARG A 27 -37.87 18.94 -12.87
C ARG A 27 -38.58 19.55 -11.67
N LYS A 28 -38.70 20.87 -11.64
CA LYS A 28 -39.51 21.59 -10.64
C LYS A 28 -40.97 21.12 -10.73
N LYS A 29 -41.30 20.04 -10.02
CA LYS A 29 -42.66 19.77 -9.57
C LYS A 29 -42.93 20.68 -8.39
N LYS A 30 -44.02 21.45 -8.46
CA LYS A 30 -44.56 22.17 -7.32
C LYS A 30 -44.61 21.19 -6.12
N VAL A 31 -43.78 21.44 -5.12
CA VAL A 31 -43.92 20.82 -3.81
C VAL A 31 -45.17 21.49 -3.22
N GLU A 32 -46.31 20.82 -3.27
CA GLU A 32 -47.37 21.06 -2.31
C GLU A 32 -46.79 20.69 -0.97
N VAL A 33 -46.56 21.70 -0.14
CA VAL A 33 -46.25 21.53 1.28
C VAL A 33 -47.45 20.82 1.89
N ARG A 34 -47.40 19.46 1.96
CA ARG A 34 -48.31 18.73 2.83
C ARG A 34 -48.01 19.26 4.24
N GLN A 35 -49.00 19.88 4.85
CA GLN A 35 -48.99 20.23 6.25
C GLN A 35 -48.65 18.93 7.02
N GLU A 36 -47.44 18.87 7.54
CA GLU A 36 -47.10 17.88 8.54
C GLU A 36 -48.14 17.96 9.64
N HIS A 37 -48.90 16.89 9.84
CA HIS A 37 -49.62 16.71 11.11
C HIS A 37 -48.58 16.47 12.19
N ALA A 38 -47.88 17.54 12.59
CA ALA A 38 -47.20 17.57 13.86
C ALA A 38 -48.26 17.21 14.91
N ILE A 39 -47.97 16.17 15.71
CA ILE A 39 -48.71 15.98 16.97
C ILE A 39 -48.64 17.34 17.63
N GLN A 40 -49.77 18.01 17.75
CA GLN A 40 -49.83 19.37 18.28
C GLN A 40 -49.20 19.33 19.66
N ASP A 41 -48.06 20.01 19.78
CA ASP A 41 -47.31 20.11 21.00
C ASP A 41 -48.22 20.74 22.07
N THR A 42 -48.87 19.93 22.87
CA THR A 42 -49.85 20.35 23.89
C THR A 42 -49.17 20.94 25.13
N LEU A 43 -47.86 21.17 25.03
CA LEU A 43 -47.12 21.78 26.12
C LEU A 43 -47.47 23.26 26.28
N PRO A 44 -47.71 23.75 27.51
CA PRO A 44 -47.82 25.18 27.79
C PRO A 44 -46.60 25.93 27.26
N GLU A 45 -46.77 27.13 26.72
CA GLU A 45 -45.72 27.88 26.02
C GLU A 45 -44.46 28.11 26.86
N ASN A 46 -44.60 28.31 28.14
CA ASN A 46 -43.47 28.43 29.08
C ASN A 46 -42.69 27.11 29.24
N VAL A 47 -43.36 25.96 29.18
CA VAL A 47 -42.74 24.63 29.22
C VAL A 47 -42.06 24.33 27.92
N LYS A 48 -42.70 24.69 26.79
CA LYS A 48 -42.13 24.57 25.45
C LYS A 48 -40.82 25.36 25.32
N LYS A 49 -40.79 26.63 25.77
CA LYS A 49 -39.57 27.45 25.75
C LYS A 49 -38.43 26.83 26.56
N ARG A 50 -38.74 26.17 27.68
CA ARG A 50 -37.72 25.46 28.47
C ARG A 50 -37.23 24.22 27.73
N TYR A 51 -38.12 23.46 27.14
CA TYR A 51 -37.76 22.30 26.32
C TYR A 51 -36.85 22.72 25.17
N ASP A 52 -37.25 23.70 24.36
CA ASP A 52 -36.50 24.23 23.24
C ASP A 52 -35.09 24.70 23.67
N TYR A 53 -34.99 25.37 24.81
CA TYR A 53 -33.71 25.80 25.33
C TYR A 53 -32.75 24.63 25.57
N PHE A 54 -33.16 23.58 26.27
CA PHE A 54 -32.32 22.42 26.56
C PHE A 54 -31.99 21.63 25.30
N PHE A 55 -32.94 21.48 24.39
CA PHE A 55 -32.74 20.75 23.16
C PHE A 55 -31.76 21.48 22.23
N LEU A 56 -31.93 22.79 22.02
CA LEU A 56 -31.03 23.60 21.20
C LEU A 56 -29.63 23.70 21.82
N GLU A 57 -29.55 23.82 23.13
CA GLU A 57 -28.25 23.84 23.82
C GLU A 57 -27.55 22.47 23.70
N ALA A 58 -28.28 21.37 23.75
CA ALA A 58 -27.72 20.04 23.47
C ALA A 58 -27.14 19.96 22.06
N ALA A 59 -27.85 20.46 21.06
CA ALA A 59 -27.36 20.53 19.67
C ALA A 59 -26.07 21.39 19.55
N ARG A 60 -26.02 22.52 20.30
CA ARG A 60 -24.83 23.39 20.33
C ARG A 60 -23.64 22.69 20.97
N GLN A 61 -23.84 21.97 22.10
CA GLN A 61 -22.77 21.21 22.75
C GLN A 61 -22.27 20.05 21.86
N GLN A 62 -23.18 19.40 21.13
CA GLN A 62 -22.81 18.38 20.14
C GLN A 62 -21.89 18.96 19.06
N THR A 63 -22.25 20.11 18.49
CA THR A 63 -21.42 20.78 17.47
C THR A 63 -20.04 21.18 18.01
N ALA A 64 -19.96 21.47 19.33
CA ALA A 64 -18.71 21.77 20.02
C ALA A 64 -17.90 20.51 20.43
N GLY A 65 -18.37 19.31 20.08
CA GLY A 65 -17.72 18.03 20.43
C GLY A 65 -17.89 17.59 21.88
N LYS A 66 -18.75 18.27 22.66
CA LYS A 66 -19.01 18.01 24.08
C LYS A 66 -20.17 17.04 24.23
N TYR A 67 -19.93 15.79 23.95
CA TYR A 67 -20.98 14.76 23.81
C TYR A 67 -21.64 14.40 25.15
N ASN A 68 -20.91 14.41 26.27
CA ASN A 68 -21.47 14.11 27.61
C ASN A 68 -22.46 15.20 28.06
N GLU A 69 -22.06 16.47 27.91
CA GLU A 69 -22.91 17.63 28.23
C GLU A 69 -24.15 17.66 27.33
N ALA A 70 -23.99 17.30 26.03
CA ALA A 70 -25.13 17.20 25.11
C ALA A 70 -26.12 16.11 25.56
N PHE A 71 -25.63 14.95 26.02
CA PHE A 71 -26.48 13.86 26.51
C PHE A 71 -27.26 14.25 27.78
N ASP A 72 -26.60 14.90 28.75
CA ASP A 72 -27.25 15.37 29.98
C ASP A 72 -28.33 16.40 29.67
N LEU A 73 -28.09 17.32 28.74
CA LEU A 73 -29.09 18.29 28.30
C LEU A 73 -30.29 17.62 27.60
N LEU A 74 -30.06 16.56 26.84
CA LEU A 74 -31.14 15.75 26.25
C LEU A 74 -31.94 15.00 27.32
N GLU A 75 -31.31 14.52 28.40
CA GLU A 75 -32.02 13.94 29.55
C GLU A 75 -32.94 14.98 30.22
N HIS A 76 -32.48 16.23 30.40
CA HIS A 76 -33.32 17.32 30.88
C HIS A 76 -34.47 17.64 29.92
N ALA A 77 -34.21 17.72 28.60
CA ALA A 77 -35.24 17.92 27.59
C ALA A 77 -36.30 16.81 27.65
N LYS A 78 -35.86 15.54 27.76
CA LYS A 78 -36.74 14.36 27.93
C LYS A 78 -37.61 14.44 29.18
N SER A 79 -37.07 14.93 30.28
CA SER A 79 -37.85 15.08 31.53
C SER A 79 -38.96 16.14 31.39
N ILE A 80 -38.76 17.12 30.52
CA ILE A 80 -39.77 18.19 30.24
C ILE A 80 -40.80 17.70 29.22
N ASN A 81 -40.36 17.04 28.14
CA ASN A 81 -41.22 16.45 27.12
C ASN A 81 -40.91 14.98 26.90
N PRO A 82 -41.55 14.05 27.63
CA PRO A 82 -41.34 12.60 27.45
C PRO A 82 -41.87 12.04 26.13
N HIS A 83 -42.57 12.84 25.32
CA HIS A 83 -43.11 12.46 24.02
C HIS A 83 -42.32 13.03 22.85
N ALA A 84 -41.23 13.73 23.09
CA ALA A 84 -40.35 14.27 22.07
C ALA A 84 -39.54 13.14 21.37
N ALA A 85 -39.99 12.73 20.20
CA ALA A 85 -39.36 11.65 19.42
C ALA A 85 -37.89 11.93 19.11
N GLU A 86 -37.56 13.17 18.78
CA GLU A 86 -36.22 13.64 18.42
C GLU A 86 -35.22 13.45 19.55
N VAL A 87 -35.63 13.62 20.81
CA VAL A 87 -34.76 13.43 21.98
C VAL A 87 -34.33 11.97 22.07
N TYR A 88 -35.28 11.04 21.96
CA TYR A 88 -34.96 9.59 21.94
C TYR A 88 -34.06 9.20 20.77
N PHE A 89 -34.29 9.81 19.60
CA PHE A 89 -33.46 9.56 18.43
C PHE A 89 -32.01 9.99 18.65
N TYR A 90 -31.78 11.23 19.10
CA TYR A 90 -30.41 11.70 19.36
C TYR A 90 -29.74 10.91 20.51
N GLN A 91 -30.46 10.63 21.58
CA GLN A 91 -29.93 9.80 22.67
C GLN A 91 -29.57 8.38 22.19
N SER A 92 -30.34 7.78 21.27
CA SER A 92 -30.01 6.48 20.72
C SER A 92 -28.66 6.47 19.99
N MET A 93 -28.31 7.58 19.32
CA MET A 93 -27.02 7.72 18.65
C MET A 93 -25.86 7.75 19.67
N TYR A 94 -25.99 8.49 20.76
CA TYR A 94 -24.97 8.53 21.82
C TYR A 94 -24.83 7.19 22.54
N LEU A 95 -25.93 6.52 22.83
CA LEU A 95 -25.94 5.21 23.49
C LEU A 95 -25.24 4.15 22.59
N SER A 96 -25.43 4.23 21.28
CA SER A 96 -24.72 3.36 20.33
C SER A 96 -23.21 3.61 20.35
N GLN A 97 -22.77 4.88 20.41
CA GLN A 97 -21.35 5.22 20.54
C GLN A 97 -20.75 4.72 21.87
N MET A 98 -21.55 4.74 22.96
CA MET A 98 -21.17 4.21 24.27
C MET A 98 -21.23 2.66 24.32
N LYS A 99 -21.53 1.99 23.20
CA LYS A 99 -21.72 0.52 23.12
C LYS A 99 -22.83 -0.04 24.01
N GLN A 100 -23.83 0.81 24.31
CA GLN A 100 -25.04 0.42 25.03
C GLN A 100 -26.16 0.05 24.06
N ASP A 101 -25.88 -0.92 23.20
CA ASP A 101 -26.68 -1.24 22.01
C ASP A 101 -28.14 -1.61 22.34
N SER A 102 -28.39 -2.31 23.43
CA SER A 102 -29.75 -2.68 23.83
C SER A 102 -30.61 -1.45 24.16
N LEU A 103 -30.07 -0.47 24.88
CA LEU A 103 -30.76 0.75 25.25
C LEU A 103 -30.88 1.70 24.03
N ALA A 104 -29.86 1.77 23.21
CA ALA A 104 -29.88 2.50 21.93
C ALA A 104 -31.05 2.01 21.04
N LEU A 105 -31.20 0.69 20.90
CA LEU A 105 -32.30 0.09 20.14
C LEU A 105 -33.68 0.42 20.76
N GLU A 106 -33.80 0.35 22.07
CA GLU A 106 -35.05 0.69 22.75
C GLU A 106 -35.46 2.14 22.47
N TYR A 107 -34.50 3.07 22.59
CA TYR A 107 -34.74 4.49 22.36
C TYR A 107 -35.07 4.78 20.89
N LEU A 108 -34.39 4.12 19.97
CA LEU A 108 -34.68 4.26 18.53
C LEU A 108 -36.08 3.74 18.16
N LYS A 109 -36.50 2.61 18.73
CA LYS A 109 -37.86 2.10 18.59
C LYS A 109 -38.89 3.11 19.14
N LYS A 110 -38.59 3.70 20.30
CA LYS A 110 -39.47 4.67 20.93
C LYS A 110 -39.60 5.94 20.08
N ALA A 111 -38.51 6.43 19.51
CA ALA A 111 -38.55 7.54 18.56
C ALA A 111 -39.46 7.24 17.35
N THR A 112 -39.32 6.03 16.75
CA THR A 112 -40.13 5.57 15.62
C THR A 112 -41.63 5.48 15.96
N VAL A 113 -41.97 5.05 17.18
CA VAL A 113 -43.37 4.97 17.64
C VAL A 113 -43.96 6.35 17.92
N LEU A 114 -43.17 7.26 18.50
CA LEU A 114 -43.62 8.60 18.87
C LEU A 114 -43.84 9.51 17.63
N ASN A 115 -43.03 9.35 16.61
CA ASN A 115 -43.21 10.09 15.36
C ASN A 115 -43.00 9.14 14.16
N PRO A 116 -44.01 8.37 13.76
CA PRO A 116 -43.94 7.40 12.67
C PRO A 116 -43.86 8.07 11.29
N ASP A 117 -44.20 9.35 11.16
CA ASP A 117 -44.17 10.09 9.89
C ASP A 117 -42.76 10.61 9.56
N ASN A 118 -41.88 10.67 10.55
CA ASN A 118 -40.48 11.01 10.32
C ASN A 118 -39.73 9.79 9.73
N GLN A 119 -39.42 9.87 8.46
CA GLN A 119 -38.79 8.76 7.71
C GLN A 119 -37.40 8.36 8.24
N THR A 120 -36.67 9.30 8.83
CA THR A 120 -35.31 9.05 9.34
C THR A 120 -35.28 7.99 10.47
N TYR A 121 -36.29 7.98 11.33
CA TYR A 121 -36.27 7.08 12.49
C TYR A 121 -36.44 5.60 12.11
N PRO A 122 -37.45 5.20 11.31
CA PRO A 122 -37.59 3.83 10.87
C PRO A 122 -36.46 3.38 9.94
N GLU A 123 -35.89 4.28 9.13
CA GLU A 123 -34.71 3.95 8.32
C GLU A 123 -33.49 3.64 9.21
N ARG A 124 -33.22 4.45 10.21
CA ARG A 124 -32.14 4.18 11.18
C ARG A 124 -32.37 2.90 11.98
N LEU A 125 -33.62 2.62 12.34
CA LEU A 125 -33.97 1.36 12.99
C LEU A 125 -33.69 0.16 12.07
N ALA A 126 -34.03 0.27 10.80
CA ALA A 126 -33.74 -0.76 9.80
C ALA A 126 -32.22 -0.95 9.60
N GLN A 127 -31.46 0.15 9.51
CA GLN A 127 -29.99 0.11 9.45
C GLN A 127 -29.38 -0.56 10.68
N TYR A 128 -29.90 -0.28 11.88
CA TYR A 128 -29.46 -0.95 13.11
C TYR A 128 -29.68 -2.46 13.04
N TYR A 129 -30.84 -2.89 12.52
CA TYR A 129 -31.12 -4.32 12.33
C TYR A 129 -30.19 -4.97 11.32
N ILE A 130 -29.78 -4.26 10.25
CA ILE A 130 -28.76 -4.76 9.30
C ILE A 130 -27.42 -4.95 10.04
N GLY A 131 -26.95 -3.93 10.78
CA GLY A 131 -25.71 -3.98 11.52
C GLY A 131 -25.64 -5.08 12.57
N SER A 132 -26.80 -5.42 13.17
CA SER A 132 -26.96 -6.50 14.14
C SER A 132 -27.35 -7.85 13.50
N GLN A 133 -27.31 -7.96 12.16
CA GLN A 133 -27.65 -9.16 11.37
C GLN A 133 -29.08 -9.70 11.59
N GLN A 134 -30.00 -8.85 12.05
CA GLN A 134 -31.41 -9.18 12.23
C GLN A 134 -32.19 -8.87 10.93
N TYR A 135 -31.85 -9.57 9.84
CA TYR A 135 -32.30 -9.23 8.48
C TYR A 135 -33.81 -9.26 8.29
N GLU A 136 -34.54 -10.17 8.96
CA GLU A 136 -36.01 -10.23 8.88
C GLU A 136 -36.64 -8.96 9.45
N LYS A 137 -36.12 -8.44 10.57
CA LYS A 137 -36.61 -7.17 11.16
C LYS A 137 -36.22 -5.96 10.31
N ALA A 138 -35.04 -6.00 9.67
CA ALA A 138 -34.64 -4.98 8.74
C ALA A 138 -35.58 -4.92 7.52
N ILE A 139 -35.94 -6.08 6.98
CA ILE A 139 -36.91 -6.20 5.89
C ILE A 139 -38.26 -5.63 6.31
N GLU A 140 -38.80 -6.04 7.45
CA GLU A 140 -40.08 -5.52 7.98
C GLU A 140 -40.05 -4.00 8.13
N ALA A 141 -38.96 -3.46 8.67
CA ALA A 141 -38.80 -2.02 8.84
C ALA A 141 -38.74 -1.27 7.50
N TYR A 142 -37.97 -1.75 6.51
CA TYR A 142 -37.91 -1.13 5.18
C TYR A 142 -39.21 -1.28 4.37
N GLU A 143 -39.93 -2.41 4.49
CA GLU A 143 -41.28 -2.53 3.93
C GLU A 143 -42.22 -1.49 4.53
N GLY A 144 -42.12 -1.24 5.85
CA GLY A 144 -42.86 -0.18 6.53
C GLY A 144 -42.46 1.22 6.06
N VAL A 145 -41.19 1.49 5.78
CA VAL A 145 -40.72 2.76 5.22
C VAL A 145 -41.34 3.00 3.85
N TYR A 146 -41.22 2.03 2.93
CA TYR A 146 -41.79 2.15 1.59
C TYR A 146 -43.30 2.27 1.59
N THR A 147 -44.02 1.51 2.44
CA THR A 147 -45.48 1.56 2.52
C THR A 147 -46.00 2.96 2.91
N ARG A 148 -45.22 3.70 3.73
CA ARG A 148 -45.59 5.08 4.13
C ARG A 148 -45.19 6.12 3.09
N ASN A 149 -44.13 5.85 2.35
CA ASN A 149 -43.62 6.75 1.33
C ASN A 149 -43.18 5.96 0.09
N HIS A 150 -44.05 5.90 -0.91
CA HIS A 150 -43.77 5.20 -2.17
C HIS A 150 -42.71 5.91 -3.04
N ASP A 151 -42.47 7.22 -2.83
CA ASP A 151 -41.40 7.93 -3.51
C ASP A 151 -39.98 7.51 -3.03
N ASN A 152 -39.89 6.80 -1.90
CA ASN A 152 -38.63 6.31 -1.37
C ASN A 152 -38.21 4.99 -2.04
N THR A 153 -37.75 5.10 -3.29
CA THR A 153 -37.29 3.94 -4.08
C THR A 153 -35.97 3.35 -3.55
N ASP A 154 -35.18 4.10 -2.76
CA ASP A 154 -34.00 3.59 -2.10
C ASP A 154 -34.32 2.47 -1.10
N ALA A 155 -35.47 2.57 -0.43
CA ALA A 155 -35.94 1.48 0.44
C ALA A 155 -36.15 0.17 -0.33
N LEU A 156 -36.68 0.24 -1.57
CA LEU A 156 -36.83 -0.94 -2.44
C LEU A 156 -35.47 -1.49 -2.90
N ARG A 157 -34.49 -0.65 -3.17
CA ARG A 157 -33.14 -1.09 -3.53
C ARG A 157 -32.50 -1.87 -2.39
N ILE A 158 -32.62 -1.37 -1.17
CA ILE A 158 -32.11 -2.06 0.03
C ILE A 158 -32.90 -3.36 0.28
N LEU A 159 -34.21 -3.34 0.12
CA LEU A 159 -35.03 -4.56 0.23
C LEU A 159 -34.59 -5.62 -0.79
N ALA A 160 -34.31 -5.25 -2.03
CA ALA A 160 -33.83 -6.20 -3.03
C ALA A 160 -32.49 -6.84 -2.60
N GLN A 161 -31.57 -6.04 -2.03
CA GLN A 161 -30.30 -6.56 -1.49
C GLN A 161 -30.50 -7.49 -0.29
N LEU A 162 -31.39 -7.13 0.64
CA LEU A 162 -31.72 -7.96 1.80
C LEU A 162 -32.35 -9.28 1.38
N TYR A 163 -33.28 -9.27 0.42
CA TYR A 163 -33.88 -10.49 -0.12
C TYR A 163 -32.85 -11.35 -0.86
N GLN A 164 -31.91 -10.75 -1.59
CA GLN A 164 -30.79 -11.48 -2.20
C GLN A 164 -29.94 -12.18 -1.13
N GLN A 165 -29.58 -11.46 -0.07
CA GLN A 165 -28.77 -12.02 1.03
C GLN A 165 -29.48 -13.17 1.74
N GLN A 166 -30.80 -13.06 1.91
CA GLN A 166 -31.63 -14.09 2.49
C GLN A 166 -32.06 -15.19 1.48
N LYS A 167 -31.57 -15.11 0.23
CA LYS A 167 -31.90 -16.02 -0.89
C LYS A 167 -33.42 -16.11 -1.17
N GLN A 168 -34.17 -15.07 -0.84
CA GLN A 168 -35.61 -14.97 -1.09
C GLN A 168 -35.83 -14.36 -2.50
N TYR A 169 -35.44 -15.08 -3.53
CA TYR A 169 -35.37 -14.57 -4.90
C TYR A 169 -36.73 -14.16 -5.48
N ASP A 170 -37.82 -14.86 -5.12
CA ASP A 170 -39.17 -14.47 -5.53
C ASP A 170 -39.56 -13.09 -5.02
N LYS A 171 -39.23 -12.79 -3.77
CA LYS A 171 -39.48 -11.47 -3.18
C LYS A 171 -38.55 -10.40 -3.76
N MET A 172 -37.31 -10.76 -4.03
CA MET A 172 -36.38 -9.88 -4.74
C MET A 172 -36.93 -9.49 -6.11
N LEU A 173 -37.45 -10.44 -6.88
CA LEU A 173 -38.06 -10.20 -8.19
C LEU A 173 -39.29 -9.29 -8.08
N GLN A 174 -40.16 -9.54 -7.09
CA GLN A 174 -41.32 -8.67 -6.82
C GLN A 174 -40.87 -7.24 -6.48
N THR A 175 -39.81 -7.09 -5.70
CA THR A 175 -39.26 -5.77 -5.32
C THR A 175 -38.70 -5.04 -6.54
N ILE A 176 -38.00 -5.74 -7.45
CA ILE A 176 -37.53 -5.13 -8.71
C ILE A 176 -38.72 -4.69 -9.58
N ARG A 177 -39.79 -5.47 -9.64
CA ARG A 177 -41.01 -5.06 -10.36
C ARG A 177 -41.69 -3.83 -9.73
N ARG A 178 -41.63 -3.69 -8.39
CA ARG A 178 -42.10 -2.46 -7.71
C ARG A 178 -41.24 -1.27 -8.13
N LEU A 179 -39.92 -1.43 -8.23
CA LEU A 179 -39.02 -0.39 -8.76
C LEU A 179 -39.37 0.00 -10.21
N GLU A 180 -39.70 -0.98 -11.05
CA GLU A 180 -40.13 -0.69 -12.42
C GLU A 180 -41.46 0.11 -12.49
N VAL A 181 -42.36 -0.08 -11.53
CA VAL A 181 -43.60 0.68 -11.44
C VAL A 181 -43.32 2.14 -11.05
N GLU A 182 -42.43 2.38 -10.10
CA GLU A 182 -42.11 3.72 -9.57
C GLU A 182 -41.18 4.52 -10.49
N GLU A 183 -40.12 3.88 -11.01
CA GLU A 183 -39.07 4.56 -11.78
C GLU A 183 -39.22 4.40 -13.29
N GLY A 184 -40.07 3.48 -13.71
CA GLY A 184 -40.18 3.05 -15.10
C GLY A 184 -39.24 1.92 -15.45
N GLU A 185 -39.47 1.29 -16.61
CA GLU A 185 -38.59 0.27 -17.13
C GLU A 185 -37.22 0.85 -17.49
N SER A 186 -36.16 0.17 -17.06
CA SER A 186 -34.78 0.52 -17.40
C SER A 186 -33.97 -0.73 -17.74
N GLU A 187 -32.89 -0.52 -18.50
CA GLU A 187 -31.93 -1.59 -18.81
C GLU A 187 -31.39 -2.25 -17.55
N GLN A 188 -31.04 -1.43 -16.55
CA GLN A 188 -30.48 -1.89 -15.28
C GLN A 188 -31.48 -2.80 -14.52
N LEU A 189 -32.76 -2.47 -14.51
CA LEU A 189 -33.78 -3.28 -13.88
C LEU A 189 -34.03 -4.58 -14.66
N THR A 190 -34.00 -4.53 -16.00
CA THR A 190 -34.12 -5.72 -16.86
C THR A 190 -32.95 -6.69 -16.63
N LEU A 191 -31.71 -6.18 -16.58
CA LEU A 191 -30.53 -7.00 -16.24
C LEU A 191 -30.60 -7.55 -14.82
N SER A 192 -31.15 -6.78 -13.88
CA SER A 192 -31.35 -7.24 -12.51
C SER A 192 -32.37 -8.38 -12.44
N LYS A 193 -33.49 -8.32 -13.18
CA LYS A 193 -34.45 -9.42 -13.28
C LYS A 193 -33.82 -10.65 -13.90
N MET A 194 -33.09 -10.50 -14.99
CA MET A 194 -32.35 -11.60 -15.63
C MET A 194 -31.44 -12.31 -14.63
N ARG A 195 -30.66 -11.56 -13.86
CA ARG A 195 -29.77 -12.12 -12.82
C ARG A 195 -30.55 -12.86 -11.73
N VAL A 196 -31.70 -12.34 -11.29
CA VAL A 196 -32.55 -13.04 -10.32
C VAL A 196 -33.07 -14.36 -10.89
N TYR A 197 -33.51 -14.39 -12.14
CA TYR A 197 -33.93 -15.63 -12.80
C TYR A 197 -32.78 -16.65 -12.91
N GLU A 198 -31.55 -16.22 -13.14
CA GLU A 198 -30.39 -17.11 -13.09
C GLU A 198 -30.15 -17.69 -11.68
N LEU A 199 -30.28 -16.86 -10.63
CA LEU A 199 -30.17 -17.34 -9.24
C LEU A 199 -31.28 -18.35 -8.88
N MET A 200 -32.45 -18.22 -9.50
CA MET A 200 -33.56 -19.16 -9.40
C MET A 200 -33.39 -20.39 -10.31
N ASN A 201 -32.35 -20.42 -11.14
CA ASN A 201 -32.13 -21.40 -12.20
C ASN A 201 -33.28 -21.47 -13.25
N ASP A 202 -34.03 -20.37 -13.39
CA ASP A 202 -35.05 -20.19 -14.44
C ASP A 202 -34.41 -19.62 -15.72
N LYS A 203 -33.74 -20.49 -16.44
CA LYS A 203 -33.04 -20.14 -17.69
C LYS A 203 -33.97 -19.60 -18.78
N LYS A 204 -35.26 -20.03 -18.77
CA LYS A 204 -36.23 -19.57 -19.77
C LYS A 204 -36.58 -18.09 -19.56
N SER A 205 -36.85 -17.70 -18.33
CA SER A 205 -37.18 -16.31 -18.00
C SER A 205 -35.96 -15.39 -18.16
N ALA A 206 -34.75 -15.84 -17.73
CA ALA A 206 -33.52 -15.12 -17.95
C ALA A 206 -33.25 -14.83 -19.45
N TYR A 207 -33.42 -15.84 -20.30
CA TYR A 207 -33.32 -15.68 -21.76
C TYR A 207 -34.31 -14.66 -22.30
N ASN A 208 -35.57 -14.73 -21.85
CA ASN A 208 -36.62 -13.82 -22.31
C ASN A 208 -36.33 -12.37 -21.94
N GLU A 209 -35.80 -12.10 -20.76
CA GLU A 209 -35.42 -10.72 -20.37
C GLU A 209 -34.29 -10.19 -21.26
N LEU A 210 -33.23 -10.96 -21.51
CA LEU A 210 -32.16 -10.54 -22.44
C LEU A 210 -32.65 -10.38 -23.87
N LYS A 211 -33.51 -11.29 -24.34
CA LYS A 211 -34.10 -11.20 -25.67
C LYS A 211 -34.96 -9.94 -25.81
N LEU A 212 -35.78 -9.63 -24.81
CA LEU A 212 -36.59 -8.41 -24.77
C LEU A 212 -35.71 -7.15 -24.84
N LEU A 213 -34.56 -7.18 -24.14
CA LEU A 213 -33.59 -6.08 -24.16
C LEU A 213 -33.04 -5.84 -25.59
N THR A 214 -32.65 -6.94 -26.28
CA THR A 214 -32.19 -6.84 -27.68
C THR A 214 -33.28 -6.36 -28.66
N GLU A 215 -34.55 -6.73 -28.42
CA GLU A 215 -35.70 -6.30 -29.23
C GLU A 215 -36.03 -4.83 -29.00
N LYS A 216 -35.88 -4.32 -27.77
CA LYS A 216 -36.11 -2.90 -27.44
C LYS A 216 -35.00 -1.99 -27.95
N HIS A 217 -33.74 -2.50 -27.99
CA HIS A 217 -32.55 -1.78 -28.42
C HIS A 217 -31.88 -2.46 -29.63
N PRO A 218 -32.51 -2.53 -30.80
CA PRO A 218 -32.03 -3.35 -31.92
C PRO A 218 -30.75 -2.82 -32.55
N LEU A 219 -30.39 -1.55 -32.33
CA LEU A 219 -29.17 -0.93 -32.82
C LEU A 219 -27.99 -1.05 -31.82
N ASP A 220 -28.26 -1.46 -30.60
CA ASP A 220 -27.21 -1.64 -29.61
C ASP A 220 -26.66 -3.08 -29.70
N MET A 221 -25.48 -3.20 -30.31
CA MET A 221 -24.82 -4.50 -30.52
C MET A 221 -24.31 -5.12 -29.23
N MET A 222 -24.16 -4.32 -28.15
CA MET A 222 -23.75 -4.83 -26.84
C MET A 222 -24.78 -5.86 -26.30
N TYR A 223 -26.10 -5.57 -26.39
CA TYR A 223 -27.13 -6.52 -25.92
C TYR A 223 -27.18 -7.79 -26.75
N LYS A 224 -26.97 -7.71 -28.06
CA LYS A 224 -26.86 -8.89 -28.93
C LYS A 224 -25.68 -9.77 -28.53
N THR A 225 -24.52 -9.13 -28.26
CA THR A 225 -23.32 -9.84 -27.80
C THR A 225 -23.52 -10.43 -26.42
N MET A 226 -24.15 -9.71 -25.50
CA MET A 226 -24.51 -10.21 -24.16
C MET A 226 -25.43 -11.44 -24.23
N LEU A 227 -26.46 -11.41 -25.09
CA LEU A 227 -27.31 -12.57 -25.33
C LEU A 227 -26.52 -13.75 -25.91
N GLY A 228 -25.59 -13.48 -26.82
CA GLY A 228 -24.68 -14.50 -27.36
C GLY A 228 -23.81 -15.14 -26.27
N ASN A 229 -23.23 -14.34 -25.39
CA ASN A 229 -22.44 -14.85 -24.27
C ASN A 229 -23.29 -15.69 -23.30
N TRP A 230 -24.50 -15.25 -23.00
CA TRP A 230 -25.44 -16.03 -22.20
C TRP A 230 -25.78 -17.39 -22.86
N LEU A 231 -25.99 -17.41 -24.18
CA LEU A 231 -26.22 -18.64 -24.95
C LEU A 231 -25.02 -19.59 -24.91
N MET A 232 -23.79 -19.06 -25.00
CA MET A 232 -22.55 -19.81 -24.84
C MET A 232 -22.51 -20.54 -23.48
N GLN A 233 -22.75 -19.79 -22.40
CA GLN A 233 -22.75 -20.33 -21.02
C GLN A 233 -23.82 -21.41 -20.81
N ASN A 234 -24.90 -21.37 -21.59
CA ASN A 234 -26.00 -22.32 -21.56
C ASN A 234 -25.92 -23.41 -22.64
N ASN A 235 -24.73 -23.67 -23.21
CA ASN A 235 -24.45 -24.70 -24.21
C ASN A 235 -25.23 -24.53 -25.54
N ARG A 236 -25.79 -23.35 -25.81
CA ARG A 236 -26.46 -23.03 -27.09
C ARG A 236 -25.46 -22.37 -28.07
N THR A 237 -24.35 -23.05 -28.28
CA THR A 237 -23.16 -22.49 -28.95
C THR A 237 -23.41 -22.09 -30.41
N LYS A 238 -24.26 -22.84 -31.16
CA LYS A 238 -24.58 -22.47 -32.54
C LYS A 238 -25.37 -21.17 -32.66
N GLU A 239 -26.24 -20.90 -31.73
CA GLU A 239 -27.03 -19.66 -31.71
C GLU A 239 -26.15 -18.47 -31.27
N ALA A 240 -25.28 -18.70 -30.30
CA ALA A 240 -24.28 -17.72 -29.89
C ALA A 240 -23.38 -17.30 -31.07
N TYR A 241 -22.81 -18.27 -31.77
CA TYR A 241 -21.96 -18.01 -32.95
C TYR A 241 -22.68 -17.16 -33.99
N LYS A 242 -23.97 -17.49 -34.27
CA LYS A 242 -24.76 -16.71 -35.21
C LYS A 242 -24.90 -15.26 -34.76
N LEU A 243 -25.22 -15.02 -33.49
CA LEU A 243 -25.35 -13.64 -32.97
C LEU A 243 -24.03 -12.88 -33.06
N PHE A 244 -22.92 -13.46 -32.66
CA PHE A 244 -21.61 -12.80 -32.76
C PHE A 244 -21.24 -12.45 -34.20
N THR A 245 -21.49 -13.39 -35.14
CA THR A 245 -21.21 -13.15 -36.57
C THR A 245 -22.18 -12.12 -37.17
N ASP A 246 -23.43 -12.08 -36.73
CA ASP A 246 -24.39 -11.07 -37.17
C ASP A 246 -24.02 -9.68 -36.64
N VAL A 247 -23.52 -9.58 -35.38
CA VAL A 247 -22.96 -8.32 -34.86
C VAL A 247 -21.79 -7.83 -35.70
N LEU A 248 -20.81 -8.72 -36.03
CA LEU A 248 -19.64 -8.34 -36.84
C LEU A 248 -19.96 -8.05 -38.32
N LYS A 249 -21.13 -8.41 -38.83
CA LYS A 249 -21.58 -7.97 -40.16
C LYS A 249 -22.05 -6.50 -40.11
N GLU A 250 -22.72 -6.12 -39.03
CA GLU A 250 -23.21 -4.76 -38.83
C GLU A 250 -22.06 -3.82 -38.38
N GLU A 251 -21.25 -4.29 -37.43
CA GLU A 251 -20.11 -3.58 -36.85
C GLU A 251 -18.84 -4.44 -36.96
N PRO A 252 -18.12 -4.35 -38.08
CA PRO A 252 -16.96 -5.22 -38.33
C PRO A 252 -15.85 -5.15 -37.27
N ASP A 253 -15.70 -4.02 -36.58
CA ASP A 253 -14.64 -3.80 -35.57
C ASP A 253 -15.23 -3.75 -34.15
N ASN A 254 -16.34 -4.46 -33.88
CA ASN A 254 -16.92 -4.53 -32.55
C ASN A 254 -16.07 -5.42 -31.62
N ALA A 255 -15.30 -4.78 -30.74
CA ALA A 255 -14.34 -5.46 -29.85
C ALA A 255 -15.01 -6.49 -28.92
N TYR A 256 -16.25 -6.25 -28.47
CA TYR A 256 -16.98 -7.20 -27.61
C TYR A 256 -17.35 -8.47 -28.37
N ALA A 257 -17.82 -8.36 -29.60
CA ALA A 257 -18.17 -9.50 -30.43
C ALA A 257 -16.93 -10.28 -30.88
N GLU A 258 -15.82 -9.58 -31.19
CA GLU A 258 -14.52 -10.20 -31.48
C GLU A 258 -13.98 -11.01 -30.29
N THR A 259 -14.02 -10.44 -29.09
CA THR A 259 -13.61 -11.14 -27.85
C THR A 259 -14.50 -12.35 -27.60
N SER A 260 -15.81 -12.21 -27.76
CA SER A 260 -16.76 -13.33 -27.59
C SER A 260 -16.56 -14.43 -28.63
N LEU A 261 -16.20 -14.11 -29.87
CA LEU A 261 -15.83 -15.12 -30.86
C LEU A 261 -14.49 -15.78 -30.59
N TYR A 262 -13.52 -15.08 -30.04
CA TYR A 262 -12.27 -15.68 -29.56
C TYR A 262 -12.56 -16.73 -28.49
N ASP A 263 -13.39 -16.41 -27.50
CA ASP A 263 -13.79 -17.34 -26.45
C ASP A 263 -14.58 -18.55 -27.02
N TYR A 264 -15.46 -18.29 -27.99
CA TYR A 264 -16.17 -19.34 -28.71
C TYR A 264 -15.19 -20.31 -29.41
N TYR A 265 -14.23 -19.80 -30.17
CA TYR A 265 -13.27 -20.64 -30.89
C TYR A 265 -12.38 -21.45 -29.93
N ASN A 266 -11.97 -20.87 -28.81
CA ASN A 266 -11.24 -21.59 -27.76
C ASN A 266 -12.10 -22.70 -27.14
N ALA A 267 -13.37 -22.42 -26.81
CA ALA A 267 -14.28 -23.42 -26.26
C ALA A 267 -14.58 -24.56 -27.24
N MET A 268 -14.54 -24.29 -28.53
CA MET A 268 -14.73 -25.28 -29.60
C MET A 268 -13.43 -25.96 -30.04
N LEU A 269 -12.28 -25.67 -29.40
CA LEU A 269 -10.95 -26.17 -29.72
C LEU A 269 -10.52 -25.86 -31.18
N GLN A 270 -10.93 -24.72 -31.70
CA GLN A 270 -10.62 -24.23 -33.04
C GLN A 270 -9.42 -23.25 -32.96
N GLU A 271 -8.23 -23.80 -32.76
CA GLU A 271 -7.03 -23.02 -32.43
C GLU A 271 -6.64 -21.99 -33.49
N GLU A 272 -6.75 -22.36 -34.79
CA GLU A 272 -6.43 -21.46 -35.89
C GLU A 272 -7.38 -20.24 -35.92
N GLN A 273 -8.66 -20.48 -35.81
CA GLN A 273 -9.68 -19.42 -35.78
C GLN A 273 -9.52 -18.53 -34.54
N ALA A 274 -9.25 -19.12 -33.36
CA ALA A 274 -8.96 -18.38 -32.15
C ALA A 274 -7.74 -17.48 -32.32
N ARG A 275 -6.65 -17.99 -32.92
CA ARG A 275 -5.43 -17.20 -33.19
C ARG A 275 -5.70 -16.04 -34.16
N ASN A 276 -6.41 -16.31 -35.24
CA ASN A 276 -6.76 -15.28 -36.21
C ASN A 276 -7.62 -14.17 -35.57
N MET A 277 -8.52 -14.55 -34.66
CA MET A 277 -9.34 -13.60 -33.93
C MET A 277 -8.50 -12.80 -32.92
N LEU A 278 -7.59 -13.46 -32.19
CA LEU A 278 -6.65 -12.77 -31.29
C LEU A 278 -5.80 -11.74 -32.04
N ASP A 279 -5.22 -12.12 -33.18
CA ASP A 279 -4.45 -11.19 -34.03
C ASP A 279 -5.32 -9.98 -34.43
N ARG A 280 -6.58 -10.21 -34.80
CA ARG A 280 -7.51 -9.15 -35.19
C ARG A 280 -7.82 -8.21 -34.02
N ILE A 281 -8.10 -8.73 -32.82
CA ILE A 281 -8.35 -7.94 -31.60
C ILE A 281 -7.09 -7.11 -31.26
N LEU A 282 -5.93 -7.73 -31.27
CA LEU A 282 -4.67 -7.06 -30.90
C LEU A 282 -4.29 -5.93 -31.86
N MET A 283 -4.59 -6.11 -33.17
CA MET A 283 -4.30 -5.11 -34.20
C MET A 283 -5.47 -4.11 -34.41
N GLY A 284 -6.62 -4.35 -33.80
CA GLY A 284 -7.82 -3.50 -33.92
C GLY A 284 -7.55 -2.08 -33.42
N LYS A 285 -7.95 -1.08 -34.23
CA LYS A 285 -7.80 0.34 -33.87
C LYS A 285 -8.81 0.77 -32.80
N ASN A 286 -9.97 0.13 -32.79
CA ASN A 286 -11.06 0.42 -31.85
C ASN A 286 -10.99 -0.43 -30.58
N THR A 287 -10.05 -1.37 -30.51
CA THR A 287 -9.80 -2.16 -29.29
C THR A 287 -8.96 -1.33 -28.32
N ASP A 288 -9.50 -1.08 -27.15
CA ASP A 288 -8.79 -0.36 -26.09
C ASP A 288 -7.60 -1.15 -25.54
N VAL A 289 -6.67 -0.46 -24.90
CA VAL A 289 -5.42 -1.03 -24.38
C VAL A 289 -5.70 -2.09 -23.31
N ASP A 290 -6.67 -1.86 -22.45
CA ASP A 290 -7.04 -2.79 -21.38
C ASP A 290 -7.53 -4.12 -21.93
N THR A 291 -8.36 -4.09 -22.97
CA THR A 291 -8.82 -5.28 -23.68
C THR A 291 -7.63 -6.03 -24.30
N LYS A 292 -6.70 -5.34 -24.98
CA LYS A 292 -5.49 -5.96 -25.52
C LYS A 292 -4.64 -6.62 -24.46
N ILE A 293 -4.44 -5.96 -23.32
CA ILE A 293 -3.71 -6.51 -22.16
C ILE A 293 -4.41 -7.75 -21.60
N MET A 294 -5.72 -7.68 -21.42
CA MET A 294 -6.52 -8.81 -20.92
C MET A 294 -6.38 -10.02 -21.85
N MET A 295 -6.47 -9.81 -23.14
CA MET A 295 -6.34 -10.87 -24.14
C MET A 295 -4.93 -11.48 -24.17
N LEU A 296 -3.90 -10.65 -24.11
CA LEU A 296 -2.50 -11.13 -24.04
C LEU A 296 -2.25 -11.92 -22.74
N ARG A 297 -2.73 -11.44 -21.59
CA ARG A 297 -2.61 -12.15 -20.31
C ARG A 297 -3.31 -13.51 -20.34
N SER A 298 -4.53 -13.55 -20.89
CA SER A 298 -5.27 -14.81 -21.06
C SER A 298 -4.52 -15.78 -21.98
N PHE A 299 -4.00 -15.27 -23.10
CA PHE A 299 -3.22 -16.08 -24.03
C PHE A 299 -1.93 -16.60 -23.37
N ILE A 300 -1.18 -15.74 -22.68
CA ILE A 300 0.03 -16.13 -21.94
C ILE A 300 -0.29 -17.22 -20.93
N GLN A 301 -1.33 -17.06 -20.12
CA GLN A 301 -1.74 -18.04 -19.11
C GLN A 301 -2.05 -19.40 -19.73
N ASN A 302 -2.80 -19.42 -20.84
CA ASN A 302 -3.13 -20.64 -21.56
C ASN A 302 -1.88 -21.28 -22.18
N ASN A 303 -1.02 -20.49 -22.80
CA ASN A 303 0.23 -20.95 -23.40
C ASN A 303 1.15 -21.57 -22.34
N GLU A 304 1.35 -20.91 -21.19
CA GLU A 304 2.19 -21.41 -20.11
C GLU A 304 1.62 -22.70 -19.50
N SER A 305 0.31 -22.82 -19.39
CA SER A 305 -0.36 -24.04 -18.90
C SER A 305 -0.19 -25.25 -19.83
N ASN A 306 0.09 -25.01 -21.12
CA ASN A 306 0.23 -26.02 -22.18
C ASN A 306 1.68 -26.26 -22.64
N GLY A 307 2.68 -25.86 -21.85
CA GLY A 307 4.09 -26.11 -22.15
C GLY A 307 4.92 -24.90 -22.57
N GLY A 308 4.27 -23.74 -22.73
CA GLY A 308 4.93 -22.43 -22.72
C GLY A 308 5.89 -22.10 -23.88
N ASP A 309 5.40 -21.98 -25.11
CA ASP A 309 6.23 -21.45 -26.21
C ASP A 309 6.38 -19.91 -26.12
N SER A 310 7.50 -19.48 -25.53
CA SER A 310 7.81 -18.05 -25.40
C SER A 310 7.99 -17.34 -26.74
N THR A 311 8.40 -18.06 -27.82
CA THR A 311 8.59 -17.47 -29.15
C THR A 311 7.27 -16.98 -29.71
N LEU A 312 6.22 -17.77 -29.51
CA LEU A 312 4.86 -17.41 -29.93
C LEU A 312 4.35 -16.18 -29.21
N VAL A 313 4.51 -16.14 -27.88
CA VAL A 313 4.12 -14.98 -27.06
C VAL A 313 4.87 -13.72 -27.51
N LEU A 314 6.18 -13.80 -27.68
CA LEU A 314 6.99 -12.65 -28.13
C LEU A 314 6.60 -12.18 -29.53
N SER A 315 6.26 -13.10 -30.44
CA SER A 315 5.82 -12.73 -31.81
C SER A 315 4.53 -11.91 -31.78
N LEU A 316 3.60 -12.18 -30.85
CA LEU A 316 2.38 -11.39 -30.68
C LEU A 316 2.69 -9.99 -30.14
N PHE A 317 3.58 -9.89 -29.14
CA PHE A 317 4.04 -8.58 -28.66
C PHE A 317 4.73 -7.77 -29.75
N ASP A 318 5.58 -8.40 -30.55
CA ASP A 318 6.29 -7.72 -31.62
C ASP A 318 5.32 -7.19 -32.69
N LYS A 319 4.28 -7.93 -33.03
CA LYS A 319 3.22 -7.46 -33.95
C LYS A 319 2.54 -6.21 -33.39
N VAL A 320 2.10 -6.25 -32.13
CA VAL A 320 1.36 -5.16 -31.50
C VAL A 320 2.24 -3.92 -31.31
N LEU A 321 3.48 -4.10 -30.88
CA LEU A 321 4.42 -3.01 -30.60
C LEU A 321 5.12 -2.44 -31.84
N ASN A 322 4.98 -3.07 -33.03
CA ASN A 322 5.40 -2.48 -34.30
C ASN A 322 4.50 -1.32 -34.76
N VAL A 323 3.32 -1.16 -34.14
CA VAL A 323 2.45 -0.01 -34.32
C VAL A 323 2.64 0.93 -33.13
N PRO A 324 2.76 2.26 -33.33
CA PRO A 324 2.85 3.21 -32.22
C PRO A 324 1.70 3.01 -31.24
N GLN A 325 2.03 2.82 -29.97
CA GLN A 325 1.06 2.67 -28.90
C GLN A 325 0.87 4.00 -28.17
N PRO A 326 -0.36 4.34 -27.78
CA PRO A 326 -0.63 5.58 -27.04
C PRO A 326 -0.13 5.52 -25.59
N ALA A 327 0.15 4.33 -25.07
CA ALA A 327 0.52 4.08 -23.68
C ALA A 327 1.52 2.92 -23.59
N ALA A 328 2.26 2.86 -22.47
CA ALA A 328 3.41 1.96 -22.33
C ALA A 328 3.05 0.55 -21.81
N GLU A 329 1.82 0.31 -21.37
CA GLU A 329 1.39 -0.89 -20.63
C GLU A 329 1.64 -2.19 -21.40
N LEU A 330 1.50 -2.16 -22.73
CA LEU A 330 1.79 -3.33 -23.57
C LEU A 330 3.30 -3.63 -23.62
N ALA A 331 4.12 -2.58 -23.68
CA ALA A 331 5.58 -2.73 -23.63
C ALA A 331 6.04 -3.20 -22.25
N GLU A 332 5.40 -2.70 -21.18
CA GLU A 332 5.62 -3.17 -19.80
C GLU A 332 5.29 -4.66 -19.65
N LEU A 333 4.14 -5.08 -20.15
CA LEU A 333 3.73 -6.48 -20.09
C LEU A 333 4.74 -7.39 -20.82
N ARG A 334 5.25 -6.94 -21.97
CA ARG A 334 6.33 -7.66 -22.71
C ARG A 334 7.60 -7.76 -21.86
N ALA A 335 8.08 -6.64 -21.32
CA ALA A 335 9.30 -6.59 -20.53
C ALA A 335 9.19 -7.45 -19.26
N ALA A 336 8.04 -7.37 -18.57
CA ALA A 336 7.74 -8.20 -17.40
C ALA A 336 7.71 -9.70 -17.74
N TYR A 337 7.09 -10.08 -18.88
CA TYR A 337 7.09 -11.46 -19.34
C TYR A 337 8.52 -11.96 -19.62
N MET A 338 9.33 -11.18 -20.33
CA MET A 338 10.73 -11.53 -20.61
C MET A 338 11.56 -11.70 -19.34
N SER A 339 11.35 -10.82 -18.35
CA SER A 339 12.00 -10.90 -17.05
C SER A 339 11.57 -12.17 -16.28
N LEU A 340 10.27 -12.47 -16.24
CA LEU A 340 9.72 -13.68 -15.60
C LEU A 340 10.30 -14.97 -16.21
N LYS A 341 10.48 -14.99 -17.54
CA LYS A 341 11.08 -16.10 -18.27
C LYS A 341 12.60 -16.16 -18.14
N LYS A 342 13.20 -15.25 -17.37
CA LYS A 342 14.67 -15.15 -17.17
C LYS A 342 15.44 -15.11 -18.49
N MET A 343 14.94 -14.34 -19.45
CA MET A 343 15.61 -14.12 -20.72
C MET A 343 16.91 -13.34 -20.55
N PRO A 344 17.81 -13.33 -21.55
CA PRO A 344 19.08 -12.61 -21.47
C PRO A 344 18.86 -11.15 -21.00
N VAL A 345 19.63 -10.72 -20.01
CA VAL A 345 19.49 -9.41 -19.34
C VAL A 345 19.52 -8.25 -20.35
N ASP A 346 20.37 -8.31 -21.35
CA ASP A 346 20.43 -7.26 -22.38
C ASP A 346 19.14 -7.15 -23.18
N SER A 347 18.48 -8.27 -23.48
CA SER A 347 17.19 -8.29 -24.16
C SER A 347 16.07 -7.75 -23.25
N VAL A 348 16.10 -8.08 -21.96
CA VAL A 348 15.17 -7.56 -20.95
C VAL A 348 15.36 -6.05 -20.79
N ASN A 349 16.60 -5.59 -20.69
CA ASN A 349 16.93 -4.17 -20.62
C ASN A 349 16.44 -3.39 -21.84
N ALA A 350 16.64 -3.94 -23.04
CA ALA A 350 16.13 -3.33 -24.27
C ALA A 350 14.60 -3.24 -24.29
N ALA A 351 13.90 -4.21 -23.68
CA ALA A 351 12.45 -4.17 -23.56
C ALA A 351 11.99 -3.08 -22.56
N PHE A 352 12.64 -2.94 -21.39
CA PHE A 352 12.34 -1.86 -20.45
C PHE A 352 12.73 -0.48 -21.01
N GLN A 353 13.80 -0.39 -21.81
CA GLN A 353 14.14 0.87 -22.49
C GLN A 353 13.00 1.31 -23.43
N LYS A 354 12.37 0.39 -24.17
CA LYS A 354 11.20 0.71 -25.00
C LYS A 354 10.02 1.23 -24.19
N VAL A 355 9.84 0.78 -22.94
CA VAL A 355 8.85 1.37 -22.03
C VAL A 355 9.17 2.84 -21.78
N LEU A 356 10.44 3.15 -21.47
CA LEU A 356 10.88 4.51 -21.20
C LEU A 356 10.87 5.42 -22.46
N ASP A 357 11.00 4.84 -23.64
CA ASP A 357 10.88 5.58 -24.91
C ASP A 357 9.43 6.08 -25.13
N ILE A 358 8.43 5.35 -24.59
CA ILE A 358 7.00 5.70 -24.66
C ILE A 358 6.60 6.56 -23.46
N ALA A 359 7.00 6.17 -22.26
CA ALA A 359 6.70 6.81 -20.99
C ALA A 359 7.99 7.06 -20.19
N PRO A 360 8.67 8.18 -20.43
CA PRO A 360 9.94 8.52 -19.76
C PRO A 360 9.82 8.66 -18.24
N ASP A 361 8.63 8.90 -17.73
CA ASP A 361 8.28 9.02 -16.31
C ASP A 361 7.91 7.69 -15.64
N ASN A 362 8.04 6.56 -16.34
CA ASN A 362 7.75 5.25 -15.78
C ASN A 362 8.84 4.82 -14.77
N ALA A 363 8.59 5.10 -13.51
CA ALA A 363 9.52 4.80 -12.42
C ALA A 363 9.80 3.29 -12.28
N SER A 364 8.79 2.44 -12.48
CA SER A 364 8.92 0.98 -12.33
C SER A 364 9.86 0.38 -13.37
N ALA A 365 9.70 0.75 -14.65
CA ALA A 365 10.58 0.29 -15.72
C ALA A 365 12.03 0.79 -15.52
N ARG A 366 12.18 2.05 -15.12
CA ARG A 366 13.48 2.65 -14.82
C ARG A 366 14.17 1.95 -13.65
N LEU A 367 13.42 1.62 -12.59
CA LEU A 367 13.97 0.90 -11.43
C LEU A 367 14.46 -0.49 -11.82
N GLN A 368 13.75 -1.21 -12.67
CA GLN A 368 14.20 -2.52 -13.16
C GLN A 368 15.51 -2.42 -13.95
N LEU A 369 15.64 -1.41 -14.81
CA LEU A 369 16.91 -1.13 -15.50
C LEU A 369 18.04 -0.82 -14.53
N VAL A 370 17.80 0.05 -13.56
CA VAL A 370 18.77 0.42 -12.52
C VAL A 370 19.21 -0.81 -11.74
N GLN A 371 18.30 -1.68 -11.33
CA GLN A 371 18.62 -2.91 -10.58
C GLN A 371 19.43 -3.89 -11.43
N ASN A 372 19.09 -4.07 -12.71
CA ASN A 372 19.84 -4.93 -13.63
C ASN A 372 21.26 -4.41 -13.85
N LEU A 373 21.43 -3.11 -14.04
CA LEU A 373 22.72 -2.44 -14.21
C LEU A 373 23.55 -2.52 -12.92
N TRP A 374 22.92 -2.33 -11.76
CA TRP A 374 23.55 -2.48 -10.45
C TRP A 374 24.10 -3.90 -10.24
N ASN A 375 23.29 -4.91 -10.51
CA ASN A 375 23.70 -6.32 -10.39
C ASN A 375 24.87 -6.68 -11.36
N ALA A 376 24.91 -6.00 -12.52
CA ALA A 376 26.00 -6.10 -13.48
C ALA A 376 27.24 -5.25 -13.12
N LYS A 377 27.19 -4.49 -12.00
CA LYS A 377 28.23 -3.55 -11.54
C LYS A 377 28.55 -2.43 -12.55
N LYS A 378 27.58 -2.07 -13.39
CA LYS A 378 27.71 -1.01 -14.40
C LYS A 378 27.36 0.35 -13.79
N TYR A 379 28.19 0.80 -12.85
CA TYR A 379 27.88 1.98 -12.02
C TYR A 379 27.74 3.28 -12.82
N ASP A 380 28.47 3.47 -13.90
CA ASP A 380 28.32 4.66 -14.76
C ASP A 380 26.94 4.70 -15.45
N GLU A 381 26.46 3.54 -15.89
CA GLU A 381 25.12 3.43 -16.50
C GLU A 381 24.02 3.61 -15.42
N VAL A 382 24.24 3.15 -14.18
CA VAL A 382 23.35 3.40 -13.03
C VAL A 382 23.26 4.91 -12.75
N ILE A 383 24.39 5.61 -12.69
CA ILE A 383 24.43 7.05 -12.46
C ILE A 383 23.67 7.81 -13.56
N ALA A 384 23.91 7.48 -14.82
CA ALA A 384 23.21 8.12 -15.94
C ALA A 384 21.69 7.89 -15.87
N MET A 385 21.26 6.66 -15.58
CA MET A 385 19.84 6.29 -15.49
C MET A 385 19.14 6.95 -14.31
N THR A 386 19.80 7.00 -13.15
CA THR A 386 19.25 7.63 -11.93
C THR A 386 19.25 9.15 -12.02
N THR A 387 20.21 9.77 -12.72
CA THR A 387 20.20 11.20 -13.01
C THR A 387 18.96 11.60 -13.81
N GLN A 388 18.63 10.85 -14.87
CA GLN A 388 17.40 11.07 -15.62
C GLN A 388 16.15 10.83 -14.74
N ALA A 389 16.19 9.81 -13.88
CA ALA A 389 15.10 9.54 -12.97
C ALA A 389 14.76 10.72 -12.05
N GLN A 390 15.77 11.43 -11.54
CA GLN A 390 15.59 12.60 -10.68
C GLN A 390 14.88 13.77 -11.39
N GLU A 391 14.90 13.81 -12.72
CA GLU A 391 14.16 14.81 -13.50
C GLU A 391 12.69 14.43 -13.69
N TYR A 392 12.40 13.13 -13.95
CA TYR A 392 11.06 12.64 -14.23
C TYR A 392 10.29 12.24 -12.95
N ASN A 393 10.98 11.74 -11.94
CA ASN A 393 10.42 11.19 -10.71
C ASN A 393 11.19 11.73 -9.48
N PRO A 394 11.20 13.06 -9.24
CA PRO A 394 12.03 13.68 -8.20
C PRO A 394 11.67 13.23 -6.77
N GLU A 395 10.47 12.71 -6.55
CA GLU A 395 10.01 12.25 -5.24
C GLU A 395 10.40 10.79 -4.92
N GLU A 396 10.94 10.07 -5.90
CA GLU A 396 11.30 8.66 -5.78
C GLU A 396 12.70 8.48 -5.17
N MET A 397 12.75 8.31 -3.86
CA MET A 397 13.99 8.21 -3.07
C MET A 397 14.93 7.10 -3.53
N VAL A 398 14.39 6.03 -4.12
CA VAL A 398 15.17 4.89 -4.58
C VAL A 398 16.20 5.26 -5.66
N PHE A 399 15.93 6.27 -6.48
CA PHE A 399 16.87 6.73 -7.50
C PHE A 399 18.02 7.54 -6.91
N TYR A 400 17.78 8.30 -5.85
CA TYR A 400 18.86 8.96 -5.10
C TYR A 400 19.72 7.92 -4.38
N TYR A 401 19.11 6.90 -3.81
CA TYR A 401 19.82 5.81 -3.16
C TYR A 401 20.76 5.09 -4.12
N PHE A 402 20.25 4.55 -5.25
CA PHE A 402 21.08 3.84 -6.22
C PHE A 402 22.13 4.75 -6.87
N GLY A 403 21.77 5.99 -7.20
CA GLY A 403 22.69 6.96 -7.79
C GLY A 403 23.85 7.32 -6.85
N GLY A 404 23.53 7.63 -5.60
CA GLY A 404 24.55 7.92 -4.59
C GLY A 404 25.41 6.70 -4.26
N MET A 405 24.79 5.54 -4.11
CA MET A 405 25.54 4.28 -3.88
C MET A 405 26.44 3.90 -5.05
N ALA A 406 26.05 4.20 -6.29
CA ALA A 406 26.93 3.98 -7.46
C ALA A 406 28.16 4.88 -7.41
N HIS A 407 28.03 6.16 -7.04
CA HIS A 407 29.14 7.05 -6.76
C HIS A 407 30.02 6.54 -5.60
N TYR A 408 29.40 6.06 -4.54
CA TYR A 408 30.12 5.49 -3.39
C TYR A 408 30.97 4.27 -3.77
N GLN A 409 30.44 3.36 -4.60
CA GLN A 409 31.19 2.21 -5.13
C GLN A 409 32.38 2.61 -6.01
N LYS A 410 32.35 3.80 -6.58
CA LYS A 410 33.45 4.40 -7.35
C LYS A 410 34.40 5.23 -6.49
N HIS A 411 34.21 5.27 -5.16
CA HIS A 411 34.97 6.09 -4.23
C HIS A 411 34.82 7.61 -4.50
N GLU A 412 33.67 8.03 -5.00
CA GLU A 412 33.34 9.42 -5.32
C GLU A 412 32.45 10.00 -4.20
N GLU A 413 32.98 10.11 -2.97
CA GLU A 413 32.20 10.36 -1.75
C GLU A 413 31.49 11.71 -1.75
N GLU A 414 32.14 12.77 -2.28
CA GLU A 414 31.53 14.10 -2.41
C GLU A 414 30.32 14.07 -3.37
N ALA A 415 30.41 13.33 -4.47
CA ALA A 415 29.29 13.12 -5.38
C ALA A 415 28.15 12.34 -4.69
N THR A 416 28.48 11.33 -3.89
CA THR A 416 27.51 10.59 -3.06
C THR A 416 26.75 11.53 -2.12
N LEU A 417 27.46 12.35 -1.35
CA LEU A 417 26.85 13.32 -0.43
C LEU A 417 25.94 14.31 -1.17
N ASN A 418 26.39 14.80 -2.34
CA ASN A 418 25.61 15.74 -3.14
C ASN A 418 24.29 15.11 -3.66
N ILE A 419 24.32 13.85 -4.10
CA ILE A 419 23.11 13.14 -4.53
C ILE A 419 22.17 12.90 -3.34
N PHE A 420 22.70 12.47 -2.20
CA PHE A 420 21.87 12.22 -1.01
C PHE A 420 21.27 13.51 -0.45
N ARG A 421 22.01 14.61 -0.39
CA ARG A 421 21.48 15.93 -0.02
C ARG A 421 20.34 16.39 -0.95
N LYS A 422 20.45 16.12 -2.26
CA LYS A 422 19.36 16.37 -3.21
C LYS A 422 18.15 15.52 -2.89
N GLY A 423 18.34 14.22 -2.63
CA GLY A 423 17.25 13.30 -2.30
C GLY A 423 16.50 13.72 -1.03
N VAL A 424 17.22 13.96 0.06
CA VAL A 424 16.57 14.36 1.33
C VAL A 424 15.86 15.72 1.26
N ALA A 425 16.21 16.56 0.28
CA ALA A 425 15.50 17.81 0.03
C ALA A 425 14.14 17.61 -0.69
N GLN A 426 13.87 16.43 -1.27
CA GLN A 426 12.61 16.08 -1.95
C GLN A 426 11.69 15.23 -1.07
N VAL A 427 12.07 14.97 0.17
CA VAL A 427 11.30 14.11 1.08
C VAL A 427 9.94 14.72 1.39
N ASN A 428 8.90 13.87 1.36
CA ASN A 428 7.52 14.21 1.66
C ASN A 428 6.83 13.12 2.52
N GLU A 429 5.54 13.27 2.80
CA GLU A 429 4.76 12.34 3.62
C GLU A 429 4.62 10.92 3.04
N PHE A 430 4.87 10.73 1.74
CA PHE A 430 4.81 9.44 1.05
C PHE A 430 6.18 8.77 0.92
N SER A 431 7.26 9.45 1.30
CA SER A 431 8.61 8.91 1.20
C SER A 431 8.80 7.72 2.14
N SER A 432 9.50 6.67 1.66
CA SER A 432 9.81 5.49 2.49
C SER A 432 10.70 5.87 3.68
N PRO A 433 10.23 5.68 4.93
CA PRO A 433 11.03 5.97 6.10
C PRO A 433 12.35 5.18 6.14
N GLU A 434 12.36 3.95 5.62
CA GLU A 434 13.54 3.11 5.53
C GLU A 434 14.60 3.75 4.64
N LEU A 435 14.24 4.10 3.40
CA LEU A 435 15.19 4.67 2.45
C LEU A 435 15.70 6.03 2.92
N VAL A 436 14.83 6.89 3.43
CA VAL A 436 15.23 8.21 3.94
C VAL A 436 16.19 8.08 5.12
N SER A 437 15.89 7.16 6.05
CA SER A 437 16.76 6.85 7.18
C SER A 437 18.14 6.35 6.72
N ASP A 438 18.18 5.47 5.72
CA ASP A 438 19.43 4.93 5.19
C ASP A 438 20.26 6.00 4.47
N LEU A 439 19.62 6.92 3.70
CA LEU A 439 20.33 8.05 3.10
C LEU A 439 21.03 8.89 4.17
N TYR A 440 20.33 9.26 5.24
CA TYR A 440 20.90 10.04 6.34
C TYR A 440 21.99 9.28 7.10
N MET A 441 21.83 7.97 7.32
CA MET A 441 22.84 7.13 7.97
C MET A 441 24.14 7.15 7.17
N ILE A 442 24.07 6.88 5.85
CA ILE A 442 25.24 6.82 4.98
C ILE A 442 25.91 8.20 4.86
N MET A 443 25.14 9.28 4.84
CA MET A 443 25.70 10.65 4.91
C MET A 443 26.52 10.85 6.19
N GLY A 444 25.98 10.45 7.33
CA GLY A 444 26.68 10.49 8.61
C GLY A 444 27.99 9.68 8.60
N ASP A 445 27.95 8.46 8.07
CA ASP A 445 29.11 7.58 7.94
C ASP A 445 30.22 8.20 7.08
N ILE A 446 29.87 8.73 5.91
CA ILE A 446 30.83 9.37 5.00
C ILE A 446 31.47 10.60 5.66
N LEU A 447 30.66 11.45 6.29
CA LEU A 447 31.15 12.68 6.94
C LEU A 447 32.08 12.37 8.13
N CYS A 448 31.76 11.35 8.92
CA CYS A 448 32.62 10.91 10.03
C CYS A 448 33.94 10.32 9.53
N ASN A 449 33.91 9.45 8.51
CA ASN A 449 35.10 8.75 8.00
C ASN A 449 36.09 9.70 7.31
N ASN A 450 35.62 10.74 6.65
CA ASN A 450 36.45 11.64 5.85
C ASN A 450 36.93 12.88 6.62
N GLY A 451 36.66 12.96 7.91
CA GLY A 451 36.99 14.14 8.72
C GLY A 451 36.18 15.36 8.32
N GLY A 452 34.97 15.16 7.81
CA GLY A 452 34.01 16.21 7.46
C GLY A 452 33.46 16.95 8.68
N ASP A 453 32.44 17.77 8.47
CA ASP A 453 31.80 18.51 9.56
C ASP A 453 31.06 17.54 10.49
N LYS A 454 31.59 17.35 11.71
CA LYS A 454 30.98 16.49 12.73
C LYS A 454 29.58 16.93 13.13
N ALA A 455 29.29 18.24 13.09
CA ALA A 455 27.94 18.72 13.41
C ALA A 455 26.94 18.27 12.34
N GLU A 456 27.30 18.35 11.05
CA GLU A 456 26.49 17.81 9.96
C GLU A 456 26.35 16.29 10.04
N ALA A 457 27.43 15.58 10.36
CA ALA A 457 27.41 14.13 10.53
C ALA A 457 26.41 13.69 11.61
N TYR A 458 26.47 14.30 12.78
CA TYR A 458 25.59 13.96 13.90
C TYR A 458 24.14 14.40 13.65
N ALA A 459 23.92 15.54 12.99
CA ALA A 459 22.60 15.96 12.55
C ALA A 459 21.99 14.97 11.54
N SER A 460 22.82 14.38 10.68
CA SER A 460 22.40 13.33 9.76
C SER A 460 21.95 12.06 10.52
N TYR A 461 22.70 11.62 11.52
CA TYR A 461 22.27 10.49 12.35
C TYR A 461 21.01 10.79 13.18
N ASP A 462 20.88 12.00 13.72
CA ASP A 462 19.64 12.40 14.43
C ASP A 462 18.44 12.36 13.48
N SER A 463 18.60 12.83 12.23
CA SER A 463 17.57 12.73 11.19
C SER A 463 17.27 11.27 10.79
N CYS A 464 18.30 10.43 10.65
CA CYS A 464 18.14 8.99 10.42
C CYS A 464 17.22 8.36 11.47
N LEU A 465 17.48 8.62 12.75
CA LEU A 465 16.73 8.06 13.87
C LEU A 465 15.37 8.74 14.08
N GLN A 466 15.15 9.94 13.56
CA GLN A 466 13.83 10.57 13.52
C GLN A 466 12.91 9.86 12.52
N TRP A 467 13.44 9.48 11.36
CA TRP A 467 12.69 8.76 10.34
C TRP A 467 12.46 7.29 10.73
N LYS A 468 13.47 6.64 11.28
CA LYS A 468 13.40 5.25 11.71
C LYS A 468 14.12 5.05 13.05
N PRO A 469 13.42 5.15 14.19
CA PRO A 469 14.00 5.06 15.54
C PRO A 469 14.68 3.72 15.87
N ASP A 470 14.36 2.68 15.09
CA ASP A 470 14.91 1.33 15.17
C ASP A 470 15.85 0.98 14.00
N ASN A 471 16.42 1.98 13.34
CA ASN A 471 17.54 1.74 12.43
C ASN A 471 18.77 1.33 13.27
N TYR A 472 18.90 0.03 13.52
CA TYR A 472 19.95 -0.51 14.41
C TYR A 472 21.35 -0.26 13.88
N MET A 473 21.54 -0.25 12.56
CA MET A 473 22.82 0.13 11.96
C MET A 473 23.17 1.60 12.24
N GLY A 474 22.20 2.50 12.02
CA GLY A 474 22.34 3.90 12.33
C GLY A 474 22.60 4.16 13.83
N LEU A 475 21.87 3.46 14.72
CA LEU A 475 22.10 3.53 16.16
C LEU A 475 23.53 3.07 16.53
N ASN A 476 24.00 1.97 15.94
CA ASN A 476 25.34 1.45 16.18
C ASN A 476 26.44 2.40 15.73
N ASN A 477 26.33 2.86 14.48
CA ASN A 477 27.36 3.72 13.87
C ASN A 477 27.44 5.06 14.60
N TYR A 478 26.29 5.66 14.89
CA TYR A 478 26.24 6.91 15.67
C TYR A 478 26.87 6.73 17.06
N ALA A 479 26.50 5.67 17.77
CA ALA A 479 27.07 5.36 19.09
C ALA A 479 28.58 5.15 19.04
N TYR A 480 29.07 4.46 18.02
CA TYR A 480 30.50 4.26 17.79
C TYR A 480 31.26 5.57 17.60
N TYR A 481 30.78 6.46 16.68
CA TYR A 481 31.46 7.72 16.46
C TYR A 481 31.42 8.66 17.67
N LEU A 482 30.31 8.69 18.43
CA LEU A 482 30.26 9.43 19.69
C LEU A 482 31.29 8.89 20.70
N SER A 483 31.53 7.59 20.74
CA SER A 483 32.50 6.97 21.62
C SER A 483 33.93 7.31 21.24
N LEU A 484 34.25 7.37 19.93
CA LEU A 484 35.56 7.78 19.43
C LEU A 484 35.88 9.24 19.81
N ASP A 485 34.87 10.10 19.81
CA ASP A 485 35.00 11.50 20.21
C ASP A 485 35.06 11.69 21.74
N GLY A 486 34.76 10.65 22.50
CA GLY A 486 34.66 10.73 23.96
C GLY A 486 33.51 11.66 24.43
N THR A 487 32.53 11.92 23.57
CA THR A 487 31.43 12.85 23.84
C THR A 487 30.11 12.09 23.99
N ASN A 488 29.25 12.55 24.89
CA ASN A 488 27.91 11.96 25.08
C ASN A 488 27.90 10.42 25.24
N LEU A 489 28.89 9.86 25.97
CA LEU A 489 29.02 8.40 26.14
C LEU A 489 27.74 7.75 26.67
N HIS A 490 27.00 8.41 27.56
CA HIS A 490 25.73 7.91 28.04
C HIS A 490 24.65 7.78 26.91
N LYS A 491 24.59 8.75 25.97
CA LYS A 491 23.72 8.63 24.78
C LYS A 491 24.17 7.45 23.90
N ALA A 492 25.49 7.31 23.73
CA ALA A 492 26.09 6.22 22.96
C ALA A 492 25.76 4.85 23.58
N GLU A 493 25.91 4.71 24.90
CA GLU A 493 25.54 3.47 25.61
C GLU A 493 24.07 3.10 25.42
N GLN A 494 23.15 4.07 25.60
CA GLN A 494 21.72 3.83 25.42
C GLN A 494 21.37 3.39 23.99
N MET A 495 21.99 3.95 22.97
CA MET A 495 21.76 3.58 21.57
C MET A 495 22.33 2.18 21.27
N SER A 496 23.59 1.93 21.66
CA SER A 496 24.24 0.65 21.44
C SER A 496 23.59 -0.47 22.25
N TYR A 497 23.07 -0.19 23.45
CA TYR A 497 22.28 -1.18 24.22
C TYR A 497 21.02 -1.63 23.48
N LYS A 498 20.35 -0.73 22.75
CA LYS A 498 19.19 -1.11 21.91
C LYS A 498 19.59 -2.09 20.80
N THR A 499 20.77 -1.90 20.21
CA THR A 499 21.25 -2.78 19.13
C THR A 499 21.55 -4.19 19.62
N ILE A 500 22.28 -4.33 20.73
CA ILE A 500 22.58 -5.65 21.30
C ILE A 500 21.34 -6.35 21.88
N LYS A 501 20.33 -5.60 22.30
CA LYS A 501 19.04 -6.16 22.71
C LYS A 501 18.25 -6.71 21.53
N ALA A 502 18.31 -6.06 20.38
CA ALA A 502 17.63 -6.49 19.15
C ALA A 502 18.34 -7.69 18.50
N GLU A 503 19.69 -7.62 18.44
CA GLU A 503 20.53 -8.63 17.80
C GLU A 503 21.65 -9.10 18.74
N PRO A 504 21.34 -9.94 19.74
CA PRO A 504 22.28 -10.32 20.81
C PRO A 504 23.50 -11.10 20.35
N LYS A 505 23.52 -11.56 19.11
CA LYS A 505 24.64 -12.34 18.53
C LYS A 505 25.38 -11.59 17.42
N ASN A 506 25.07 -10.33 17.22
CA ASN A 506 25.74 -9.50 16.22
C ASN A 506 27.10 -9.05 16.79
N GLY A 507 28.20 -9.62 16.27
CA GLY A 507 29.56 -9.35 16.77
C GLY A 507 29.95 -7.87 16.69
N THR A 508 29.51 -7.15 15.63
CA THR A 508 29.77 -5.71 15.44
C THR A 508 29.05 -4.87 16.50
N TYR A 509 27.81 -5.19 16.82
CA TYR A 509 27.05 -4.44 17.83
C TYR A 509 27.60 -4.70 19.24
N LEU A 510 28.01 -5.94 19.53
CA LEU A 510 28.64 -6.31 20.78
C LEU A 510 30.01 -5.62 20.96
N ASP A 511 30.80 -5.51 19.90
CA ASP A 511 32.07 -4.77 19.89
C ASP A 511 31.87 -3.29 20.19
N THR A 512 30.93 -2.63 19.48
CA THR A 512 30.63 -1.21 19.73
C THR A 512 30.18 -0.99 21.17
N TYR A 513 29.32 -1.85 21.72
CA TYR A 513 28.89 -1.73 23.12
C TYR A 513 30.07 -1.94 24.09
N ALA A 514 30.92 -2.93 23.84
CA ALA A 514 32.11 -3.17 24.64
C ALA A 514 33.08 -1.97 24.57
N TRP A 515 33.25 -1.35 23.40
CA TRP A 515 34.11 -0.20 23.22
C TRP A 515 33.59 1.02 23.97
N ILE A 516 32.25 1.28 23.96
CA ILE A 516 31.66 2.36 24.75
C ILE A 516 31.90 2.16 26.24
N LEU A 517 31.69 0.95 26.77
CA LEU A 517 31.98 0.62 28.16
C LEU A 517 33.48 0.80 28.50
N PHE A 518 34.35 0.50 27.55
CA PHE A 518 35.80 0.75 27.69
C PHE A 518 36.08 2.27 27.81
N MET A 519 35.45 3.08 27.00
CA MET A 519 35.59 4.56 27.03
C MET A 519 34.99 5.17 28.31
N GLU A 520 34.05 4.47 28.96
CA GLU A 520 33.49 4.80 30.27
C GLU A 520 34.36 4.24 31.43
N GLU A 521 35.55 3.66 31.15
CA GLU A 521 36.46 3.03 32.12
C GLU A 521 35.85 1.81 32.84
N ARG A 522 34.74 1.25 32.33
CA ARG A 522 34.06 0.04 32.85
C ARG A 522 34.69 -1.26 32.26
N TYR A 523 35.98 -1.43 32.46
CA TYR A 523 36.79 -2.43 31.76
C TYR A 523 36.33 -3.88 31.97
N ALA A 524 35.87 -4.22 33.18
CA ALA A 524 35.38 -5.56 33.48
C ALA A 524 34.09 -5.92 32.76
N GLU A 525 33.20 -4.93 32.62
CA GLU A 525 31.97 -5.10 31.85
C GLU A 525 32.27 -5.14 30.35
N ALA A 526 33.12 -4.24 29.86
CA ALA A 526 33.60 -4.23 28.48
C ALA A 526 34.14 -5.62 28.07
N LYS A 527 34.91 -6.27 28.97
CA LYS A 527 35.44 -7.61 28.73
C LYS A 527 34.34 -8.65 28.49
N THR A 528 33.25 -8.58 29.25
CA THR A 528 32.15 -9.53 29.10
C THR A 528 31.49 -9.46 27.71
N TYR A 529 31.38 -8.28 27.12
CA TYR A 529 30.76 -8.09 25.82
C TYR A 529 31.74 -8.32 24.66
N ILE A 530 33.04 -7.93 24.84
CA ILE A 530 34.01 -8.19 23.78
C ILE A 530 34.31 -9.71 23.64
N ASP A 531 34.23 -10.47 24.71
CA ASP A 531 34.33 -11.93 24.66
C ASP A 531 33.22 -12.54 23.80
N GLN A 532 32.01 -12.02 23.94
CA GLN A 532 30.88 -12.43 23.11
C GLN A 532 31.07 -11.95 21.65
N ALA A 533 31.53 -10.70 21.43
CA ALA A 533 31.79 -10.18 20.09
C ALA A 533 32.78 -11.10 19.34
N VAL A 534 33.90 -11.46 19.98
CA VAL A 534 34.92 -12.35 19.39
C VAL A 534 34.37 -13.75 19.09
N CYS A 535 33.46 -14.28 19.92
CA CYS A 535 32.78 -15.55 19.66
C CYS A 535 31.84 -15.54 18.46
N HIS A 536 31.37 -14.36 18.06
CA HIS A 536 30.40 -14.17 16.97
C HIS A 536 31.01 -13.46 15.75
N LEU A 537 32.36 -13.43 15.63
CA LEU A 537 33.02 -12.85 14.45
C LEU A 537 32.65 -13.61 13.18
N ASP A 538 32.30 -12.87 12.12
CA ASP A 538 32.15 -13.41 10.79
C ASP A 538 33.55 -13.64 10.17
N THR A 539 33.88 -14.89 9.86
CA THR A 539 35.16 -15.27 9.26
C THR A 539 35.40 -14.72 7.85
N LEU A 540 34.32 -14.20 7.21
CA LEU A 540 34.39 -13.60 5.86
C LEU A 540 34.67 -12.09 5.89
N GLN A 541 34.64 -11.47 7.09
CA GLN A 541 34.86 -10.04 7.26
C GLN A 541 36.24 -9.73 7.82
N ASN A 542 36.70 -8.49 7.59
CA ASN A 542 37.92 -7.99 8.25
C ASN A 542 37.63 -7.65 9.70
N ASN A 543 38.03 -8.52 10.62
CA ASN A 543 37.79 -8.38 12.05
C ASN A 543 38.94 -7.66 12.79
N SER A 544 39.86 -7.04 12.10
CA SER A 544 41.09 -6.47 12.71
C SER A 544 40.78 -5.42 13.79
N ALA A 545 39.74 -4.60 13.60
CA ALA A 545 39.35 -3.59 14.58
C ALA A 545 38.82 -4.22 15.89
N VAL A 546 37.91 -5.19 15.78
CA VAL A 546 37.37 -5.91 16.95
C VAL A 546 38.45 -6.60 17.73
N LEU A 547 39.43 -7.19 17.04
CA LEU A 547 40.60 -7.84 17.67
C LEU A 547 41.51 -6.80 18.35
N GLU A 548 41.69 -5.61 17.80
CA GLU A 548 42.39 -4.52 18.46
C GLU A 548 41.67 -4.05 19.72
N HIS A 549 40.36 -3.82 19.65
CA HIS A 549 39.52 -3.47 20.80
C HIS A 549 39.60 -4.56 21.90
N ALA A 550 39.57 -5.85 21.51
CA ALA A 550 39.74 -6.96 22.46
C ALA A 550 41.09 -6.86 23.17
N GLY A 551 42.16 -6.64 22.43
CA GLY A 551 43.49 -6.46 23.02
C GLY A 551 43.56 -5.28 23.99
N ASP A 552 42.96 -4.15 23.63
CA ASP A 552 42.91 -2.94 24.45
C ASP A 552 42.12 -3.19 25.76
N ILE A 553 40.96 -3.81 25.66
CA ILE A 553 40.09 -4.13 26.80
C ILE A 553 40.81 -5.15 27.74
N TYR A 554 41.44 -6.19 27.19
CA TYR A 554 42.17 -7.18 27.99
C TYR A 554 43.38 -6.55 28.68
N SER A 555 44.09 -5.64 28.00
CA SER A 555 45.22 -4.91 28.58
C SER A 555 44.83 -4.07 29.80
N MET A 556 43.68 -3.36 29.71
CA MET A 556 43.17 -2.55 30.82
C MET A 556 42.58 -3.38 31.95
N ASN A 557 42.23 -4.66 31.72
CA ASN A 557 41.87 -5.63 32.75
C ASN A 557 43.11 -6.32 33.36
N GLY A 558 44.34 -5.96 32.98
CA GLY A 558 45.59 -6.55 33.49
C GLY A 558 45.94 -7.88 32.86
N LEU A 559 45.25 -8.35 31.85
CA LEU A 559 45.44 -9.61 31.15
C LEU A 559 46.35 -9.41 29.93
N VAL A 560 47.62 -9.06 30.20
CA VAL A 560 48.55 -8.58 29.18
C VAL A 560 48.94 -9.67 28.16
N ASP A 561 49.07 -10.91 28.60
CA ASP A 561 49.45 -12.02 27.70
C ASP A 561 48.35 -12.36 26.72
N GLU A 562 47.10 -12.30 27.15
CA GLU A 562 45.92 -12.44 26.28
C GLU A 562 45.79 -11.24 25.35
N ALA A 563 45.96 -10.02 25.84
CA ALA A 563 45.97 -8.81 25.05
C ALA A 563 46.96 -8.89 23.89
N MET A 564 48.17 -9.39 24.16
CA MET A 564 49.21 -9.60 23.13
C MET A 564 48.74 -10.58 22.03
N LYS A 565 47.99 -11.62 22.38
CA LYS A 565 47.43 -12.54 21.35
C LYS A 565 46.43 -11.85 20.45
N PHE A 566 45.54 -11.05 21.02
CA PHE A 566 44.54 -10.31 20.24
C PHE A 566 45.19 -9.25 19.36
N TRP A 567 46.14 -8.46 19.87
CA TRP A 567 46.87 -7.48 19.06
C TRP A 567 47.67 -8.15 17.92
N GLN A 568 48.28 -9.32 18.17
CA GLN A 568 48.96 -10.07 17.12
C GLN A 568 47.94 -10.55 16.06
N GLN A 569 46.79 -11.09 16.46
CA GLN A 569 45.73 -11.49 15.53
C GLN A 569 45.23 -10.31 14.71
N SER A 570 45.04 -9.13 15.31
CA SER A 570 44.68 -7.91 14.63
C SER A 570 45.72 -7.49 13.57
N TYR A 571 47.00 -7.56 13.95
CA TYR A 571 48.11 -7.26 13.05
C TYR A 571 48.18 -8.25 11.87
N ASP A 572 47.98 -9.52 12.12
CA ASP A 572 47.96 -10.58 11.10
C ASP A 572 46.75 -10.45 10.17
N ALA A 573 45.63 -9.94 10.68
CA ALA A 573 44.43 -9.61 9.91
C ALA A 573 44.57 -8.31 9.06
N GLY A 574 45.73 -7.67 9.11
CA GLY A 574 46.05 -6.54 8.22
C GLY A 574 46.12 -5.16 8.91
N ASN A 575 45.84 -5.05 10.20
CA ASN A 575 45.95 -3.79 10.94
C ASN A 575 47.44 -3.53 11.30
N LYS A 576 48.18 -2.92 10.41
CA LYS A 576 49.62 -2.61 10.57
C LYS A 576 49.86 -1.15 10.94
N THR A 577 49.08 -0.63 11.91
CA THR A 577 49.20 0.73 12.37
C THR A 577 50.37 0.90 13.35
N ALA A 578 51.03 2.06 13.32
CA ALA A 578 52.13 2.37 14.24
C ALA A 578 51.70 2.33 15.71
N ILE A 579 50.43 2.58 16.00
CA ILE A 579 49.87 2.54 17.34
C ILE A 579 49.73 1.09 17.83
N LEU A 580 49.26 0.16 16.99
CA LEU A 580 49.14 -1.24 17.32
C LEU A 580 50.54 -1.87 17.57
N GLU A 581 51.50 -1.59 16.68
CA GLU A 581 52.90 -2.01 16.88
C GLU A 581 53.44 -1.48 18.20
N ARG A 582 53.10 -0.25 18.56
CA ARG A 582 53.56 0.36 19.81
C ARG A 582 52.90 -0.27 21.04
N LYS A 583 51.60 -0.60 20.99
CA LYS A 583 50.92 -1.39 22.04
C LYS A 583 51.61 -2.72 22.27
N MET A 584 51.93 -3.45 21.20
CA MET A 584 52.66 -4.74 21.29
C MET A 584 54.07 -4.58 21.85
N GLN A 585 54.83 -3.57 21.39
CA GLN A 585 56.21 -3.31 21.91
C GLN A 585 56.23 -2.98 23.39
N LEU A 586 55.28 -2.18 23.85
CA LEU A 586 55.22 -1.76 25.25
C LEU A 586 54.43 -2.71 26.13
N ARG A 587 53.75 -3.68 25.54
CA ARG A 587 52.84 -4.63 26.21
C ARG A 587 51.81 -3.92 27.09
N GLN A 588 51.25 -2.80 26.58
CA GLN A 588 50.25 -1.98 27.28
C GLN A 588 49.42 -1.18 26.30
N TYR A 589 48.22 -0.82 26.72
CA TYR A 589 47.36 0.13 25.98
C TYR A 589 48.04 1.48 25.79
N VAL A 590 48.01 2.03 24.61
CA VAL A 590 48.61 3.32 24.22
C VAL A 590 47.64 4.09 23.34
N THR A 591 47.44 5.37 23.63
CA THR A 591 46.66 6.30 22.78
C THR A 591 47.57 7.14 21.87
N GLU A 592 47.03 7.70 20.80
CA GLU A 592 47.76 8.62 19.92
C GLU A 592 48.33 9.85 20.69
N GLU A 593 47.59 10.34 21.68
CA GLU A 593 48.02 11.46 22.52
C GLU A 593 49.23 11.09 23.36
N MET A 594 49.32 9.87 23.87
CA MET A 594 50.49 9.38 24.59
C MET A 594 51.73 9.26 23.68
N MET A 595 51.51 8.94 22.40
CA MET A 595 52.54 8.91 21.35
C MET A 595 53.11 10.31 21.08
N SER A 596 52.24 11.31 20.91
CA SER A 596 52.61 12.68 20.58
C SER A 596 53.32 13.38 21.73
N LYS A 597 52.90 13.19 22.99
CA LYS A 597 53.56 13.78 24.18
C LYS A 597 54.99 13.27 24.37
N LYS A 598 55.28 11.97 24.08
CA LYS A 598 56.64 11.42 24.14
C LYS A 598 57.55 11.97 23.00
N ALA A 599 56.99 12.24 21.83
CA ALA A 599 57.74 12.85 20.72
C ALA A 599 58.19 14.28 21.04
N VAL A 600 57.31 15.08 21.66
CA VAL A 600 57.61 16.45 22.10
C VAL A 600 58.65 16.46 23.25
N GLY A 601 58.54 15.51 24.18
CA GLY A 601 59.51 15.32 25.25
C GLY A 601 60.94 14.99 24.73
N LYS A 602 61.04 14.10 23.72
CA LYS A 602 62.32 13.76 23.08
C LYS A 602 62.93 14.94 22.31
N LYS A 603 62.11 15.76 21.59
CA LYS A 603 62.60 16.97 20.92
C LYS A 603 63.12 18.02 21.92
N LYS A 604 62.49 18.18 23.09
CA LYS A 604 62.98 19.10 24.15
C LYS A 604 64.28 18.61 24.80
N VAL A 605 64.50 17.29 24.92
CA VAL A 605 65.75 16.70 25.48
C VAL A 605 66.89 16.80 24.47
N ILE A 606 66.65 16.67 23.17
CA ILE A 606 67.68 16.79 22.13
C ILE A 606 68.08 18.25 21.96
N SER A 607 67.12 19.21 22.04
CA SER A 607 67.47 20.66 21.98
C SER A 607 68.24 21.17 23.20
N LYS A 608 68.04 20.54 24.40
CA LYS A 608 68.83 20.86 25.59
C LYS A 608 70.23 20.25 25.58
N LYS A 609 70.48 19.15 24.83
CA LYS A 609 71.81 18.55 24.71
C LYS A 609 72.67 19.26 23.68
N ASN A 610 72.09 19.88 22.66
CA ASN A 610 72.86 20.65 21.66
C ASN A 610 73.13 22.12 22.07
N GLY A 611 72.50 22.61 23.14
CA GLY A 611 72.75 23.98 23.68
C GLY A 611 73.83 24.04 24.76
N LYS A 612 74.57 22.97 25.02
CA LYS A 612 75.71 22.94 26.01
C LYS A 612 77.08 22.69 25.37
N LYS A 613 77.24 22.89 24.07
CA LYS A 613 78.54 22.91 23.39
C LYS A 613 78.62 24.13 22.50
N GLN A 614 78.78 25.25 23.09
CA GLN A 614 79.47 26.47 22.58
C GLN A 614 80.02 27.23 23.76
#